data_c61aa177186ce8638f3cbdb7ea327ba0
#
_entry.id   c61aa177186ce8638f3cbdb7ea327ba0
#
_cell.length_a   1.000
_cell.length_b   1.000
_cell.length_c   1.000
_cell.angle_alpha   90.00
_cell.angle_beta   90.00
_cell.angle_gamma   90.00
#
_symmetry.space_group_name_H-M   'P 1'
#
loop_
_entity.id
_entity.type
_entity.pdbx_description
1 polymer ?
#
loop_
_entity_poly.entity_id
_entity_poly.type
_entity_poly.pdbx_seq_one_letter_code
_entity_poly.pdbx_strand_id
1 'polypeptide(L)'
;MNPGDGAFYGPKIDITIRDALRRSFQCATIQLDFQLPERFNLRYRSADEAAMVRPVIIHRAILGSLERFIAIITEHFAGKWYLNFLFFAKNYGR
;
A
#
# COMPACT_ATOMS: atom_id res chain seq x y z
N MET A 1 -10.90 -15.06 -1.48
CA MET A 1 -11.26 -14.16 -2.61
C MET A 1 -12.60 -13.53 -2.31
N ASN A 2 -12.76 -12.26 -2.60
CA ASN A 2 -13.97 -11.49 -2.37
C ASN A 2 -14.45 -10.90 -3.71
N PRO A 3 -15.16 -11.67 -4.52
CA PRO A 3 -15.61 -11.20 -5.83
C PRO A 3 -16.52 -9.99 -5.68
N GLY A 4 -16.34 -8.97 -6.51
CA GLY A 4 -17.14 -7.74 -6.48
C GLY A 4 -16.61 -6.63 -5.55
N ASP A 5 -15.59 -6.92 -4.72
CA ASP A 5 -14.97 -5.93 -3.81
C ASP A 5 -13.72 -5.26 -4.43
N GLY A 6 -13.48 -5.51 -5.70
CA GLY A 6 -12.39 -4.87 -6.45
C GLY A 6 -12.70 -3.41 -6.81
N ALA A 7 -11.65 -2.66 -7.14
CA ALA A 7 -11.81 -1.34 -7.73
C ALA A 7 -12.23 -1.48 -9.20
N PHE A 8 -12.94 -0.47 -9.73
CA PHE A 8 -13.39 -0.48 -11.14
C PHE A 8 -12.22 -0.47 -12.15
N TYR A 9 -11.03 -0.06 -11.73
CA TYR A 9 -9.81 0.03 -12.55
C TYR A 9 -8.96 -1.24 -12.52
N GLY A 10 -9.27 -2.22 -11.68
CA GLY A 10 -8.56 -3.49 -11.63
C GLY A 10 -8.68 -4.22 -10.28
N PRO A 11 -8.08 -5.42 -10.19
CA PRO A 11 -8.05 -6.19 -8.96
C PRO A 11 -7.17 -5.54 -7.90
N LYS A 12 -7.48 -5.84 -6.63
CA LYS A 12 -6.71 -5.37 -5.48
C LYS A 12 -6.42 -6.48 -4.47
N ILE A 13 -5.36 -6.31 -3.72
CA ILE A 13 -5.02 -7.09 -2.54
C ILE A 13 -5.01 -6.14 -1.36
N ASP A 14 -5.86 -6.40 -0.37
CA ASP A 14 -5.91 -5.65 0.88
C ASP A 14 -5.39 -6.49 2.03
N ILE A 15 -4.57 -5.90 2.89
CA ILE A 15 -4.08 -6.50 4.12
C ILE A 15 -4.79 -5.83 5.29
N THR A 16 -5.54 -6.65 6.02
CA THR A 16 -6.30 -6.23 7.19
C THR A 16 -5.61 -6.76 8.45
N ILE A 17 -5.39 -5.89 9.42
CA ILE A 17 -4.90 -6.25 10.76
C ILE A 17 -6.04 -6.16 11.76
N ARG A 18 -5.94 -6.96 12.82
CA ARG A 18 -6.87 -6.92 13.95
C ARG A 18 -6.15 -6.48 15.22
N ASP A 19 -6.79 -5.61 15.97
CA ASP A 19 -6.30 -5.22 17.29
C ASP A 19 -6.72 -6.22 18.39
N ALA A 20 -6.31 -5.95 19.61
CA ALA A 20 -6.65 -6.77 20.78
C ALA A 20 -8.16 -6.83 21.07
N LEU A 21 -8.90 -5.79 20.67
CA LEU A 21 -10.36 -5.72 20.77
C LEU A 21 -11.09 -6.36 19.57
N ARG A 22 -10.35 -7.07 18.71
CA ARG A 22 -10.84 -7.72 17.48
C ARG A 22 -11.43 -6.75 16.43
N ARG A 23 -11.14 -5.45 16.55
CA ARG A 23 -11.48 -4.48 15.51
C ARG A 23 -10.57 -4.69 14.31
N SER A 24 -11.13 -4.64 13.11
CA SER A 24 -10.38 -4.84 11.87
C SER A 24 -10.04 -3.51 11.22
N PHE A 25 -8.79 -3.36 10.81
CA PHE A 25 -8.27 -2.17 10.13
C PHE A 25 -7.56 -2.57 8.85
N GLN A 26 -8.02 -2.04 7.73
CA GLN A 26 -7.28 -2.16 6.48
C GLN A 26 -6.05 -1.26 6.55
N CYS A 27 -4.88 -1.83 6.32
CA CYS A 27 -3.60 -1.13 6.35
C CYS A 27 -2.94 -1.10 4.98
N ALA A 28 -2.36 -2.21 4.55
CA ALA A 28 -1.68 -2.27 3.28
C ALA A 28 -2.65 -2.58 2.14
N THR A 29 -2.37 -2.03 0.97
CA THR A 29 -3.09 -2.37 -0.25
C THR A 29 -2.15 -2.35 -1.44
N ILE A 30 -2.40 -3.25 -2.39
CA ILE A 30 -1.78 -3.28 -3.71
C ILE A 30 -2.92 -3.31 -4.72
N GLN A 31 -2.93 -2.38 -5.65
CA GLN A 31 -4.00 -2.22 -6.63
C GLN A 31 -3.41 -2.16 -8.03
N LEU A 32 -3.89 -3.01 -8.93
CA LEU A 32 -3.60 -2.92 -10.35
C LEU A 32 -4.54 -1.90 -11.00
N ASP A 33 -3.98 -1.08 -11.86
CA ASP A 33 -4.73 -0.06 -12.59
C ASP A 33 -4.42 -0.18 -14.09
N PHE A 34 -5.44 -0.54 -14.83
CA PHE A 34 -5.40 -0.64 -16.28
C PHE A 34 -5.98 0.61 -16.96
N GLN A 35 -6.71 1.44 -16.23
CA GLN A 35 -7.44 2.58 -16.79
C GLN A 35 -6.60 3.84 -16.93
N LEU A 36 -5.83 4.21 -15.91
CA LEU A 36 -4.98 5.41 -16.00
C LEU A 36 -3.96 5.34 -17.14
N PRO A 37 -3.28 4.19 -17.37
CA PRO A 37 -2.42 4.08 -18.54
C PRO A 37 -3.13 4.29 -19.87
N GLU A 38 -4.39 3.90 -19.96
CA GLU A 38 -5.21 4.15 -21.13
C GLU A 38 -5.61 5.62 -21.26
N ARG A 39 -6.14 6.21 -20.20
CA ARG A 39 -6.62 7.59 -20.18
C ARG A 39 -5.52 8.60 -20.43
N PHE A 40 -4.32 8.37 -19.92
CA PHE A 40 -3.15 9.22 -20.13
C PHE A 40 -2.34 8.81 -21.36
N ASN A 41 -2.77 7.80 -22.11
CA ASN A 41 -2.08 7.24 -23.26
C ASN A 41 -0.59 6.93 -22.97
N LEU A 42 -0.33 6.37 -21.79
CA LEU A 42 1.03 6.02 -21.37
C LEU A 42 1.54 4.87 -22.22
N ARG A 43 2.79 4.98 -22.64
CA ARG A 43 3.48 3.96 -23.42
C ARG A 43 4.94 3.86 -23.02
N TYR A 44 5.49 2.68 -23.13
CA TYR A 44 6.91 2.43 -22.96
C TYR A 44 7.44 1.61 -24.13
N ARG A 45 8.74 1.69 -24.37
CA ARG A 45 9.40 0.90 -25.41
C ARG A 45 9.62 -0.51 -24.87
N SER A 46 9.15 -1.52 -25.60
CA SER A 46 9.38 -2.94 -25.23
C SER A 46 10.86 -3.29 -25.30
N ALA A 47 11.25 -4.41 -24.69
CA ALA A 47 12.63 -4.89 -24.69
C ALA A 47 13.18 -5.12 -26.10
N ASP A 48 12.31 -5.49 -27.02
CA ASP A 48 12.67 -5.74 -28.45
C ASP A 48 12.78 -4.45 -29.26
N GLU A 49 12.63 -3.27 -28.63
CA GLU A 49 12.66 -1.94 -29.24
C GLU A 49 11.69 -1.72 -30.42
N ALA A 50 10.94 -2.73 -30.80
CA ALA A 50 10.13 -2.74 -32.01
C ALA A 50 8.72 -2.15 -31.80
N ALA A 51 8.22 -2.10 -30.59
CA ALA A 51 6.85 -1.67 -30.31
C ALA A 51 6.72 -0.80 -29.06
N MET A 52 5.80 0.15 -29.13
CA MET A 52 5.34 0.92 -27.96
C MET A 52 4.19 0.18 -27.30
N VAL A 53 4.39 -0.21 -26.06
CA VAL A 53 3.46 -1.03 -25.27
C VAL A 53 2.85 -0.20 -24.15
N ARG A 54 1.60 -0.50 -23.78
CA ARG A 54 0.92 0.16 -22.66
C ARG A 54 1.33 -0.48 -21.34
N PRO A 55 1.77 0.30 -20.36
CA PRO A 55 2.08 -0.21 -19.03
C PRO A 55 0.82 -0.54 -18.23
N VAL A 56 1.02 -1.26 -17.14
CA VAL A 56 0.05 -1.39 -16.04
C VAL A 56 0.62 -0.63 -14.84
N ILE A 57 -0.21 0.17 -14.18
CA ILE A 57 0.20 0.87 -12.96
C ILE A 57 -0.12 -0.02 -11.75
N ILE A 58 0.83 -0.09 -10.82
CA ILE A 58 0.65 -0.74 -9.53
C ILE A 58 0.67 0.35 -8.46
N HIS A 59 -0.49 0.61 -7.87
CA HIS A 59 -0.58 1.48 -6.70
C HIS A 59 -0.31 0.65 -5.45
N ARG A 60 0.56 1.12 -4.58
CA ARG A 60 0.92 0.43 -3.35
C ARG A 60 0.91 1.39 -2.16
N ALA A 61 0.14 1.05 -1.13
CA ALA A 61 0.21 1.64 0.19
C ALA A 61 0.66 0.57 1.19
N ILE A 62 1.55 0.93 2.11
CA ILE A 62 2.08 0.00 3.11
C ILE A 62 1.31 0.14 4.42
N LEU A 63 1.15 1.36 4.90
CA LEU A 63 0.56 1.65 6.20
C LEU A 63 -0.91 2.06 6.12
N GLY A 64 -1.40 2.41 4.94
CA GLY A 64 -2.68 3.07 4.77
C GLY A 64 -2.63 4.49 5.33
N SER A 65 -3.47 4.82 6.32
CA SER A 65 -3.36 6.07 7.07
C SER A 65 -2.25 5.95 8.11
N LEU A 66 -1.28 6.85 8.04
CA LEU A 66 -0.14 6.85 8.96
C LEU A 66 -0.61 7.08 10.41
N GLU A 67 -1.54 7.99 10.63
CA GLU A 67 -2.10 8.32 11.94
C GLU A 67 -2.79 7.11 12.56
N ARG A 68 -3.60 6.41 11.78
CA ARG A 68 -4.28 5.18 12.21
C ARG A 68 -3.28 4.08 12.55
N PHE A 69 -2.27 3.91 11.73
CA PHE A 69 -1.24 2.90 11.95
C PHE A 69 -0.44 3.17 13.22
N ILE A 70 -0.06 4.43 13.48
CA ILE A 70 0.59 4.84 14.73
C ILE A 70 -0.30 4.54 15.93
N ALA A 71 -1.59 4.86 15.87
CA ALA A 71 -2.53 4.58 16.95
C ALA A 71 -2.62 3.08 17.25
N ILE A 72 -2.72 2.24 16.22
CA ILE A 72 -2.77 0.78 16.36
C ILE A 72 -1.51 0.23 17.00
N ILE A 73 -0.33 0.67 16.57
CA ILE A 73 0.95 0.23 17.15
C ILE A 73 1.08 0.70 18.60
N THR A 74 0.70 1.95 18.88
CA THR A 74 0.74 2.50 20.24
C THR A 74 -0.15 1.69 21.19
N GLU A 75 -1.34 1.35 20.75
CA GLU A 75 -2.24 0.48 21.52
C GLU A 75 -1.68 -0.94 21.69
N HIS A 76 -1.15 -1.53 20.60
CA HIS A 76 -0.60 -2.88 20.62
C HIS A 76 0.57 -3.04 21.60
N PHE A 77 1.47 -2.06 21.65
CA PHE A 77 2.62 -2.05 22.55
C PHE A 77 2.38 -1.33 23.88
N ALA A 78 1.14 -0.98 24.20
CA ALA A 78 0.77 -0.24 25.43
C ALA A 78 1.62 1.01 25.66
N GLY A 79 1.92 1.75 24.59
CA GLY A 79 2.78 2.92 24.62
C GLY A 79 4.28 2.62 24.76
N LYS A 80 4.66 1.36 24.88
CA LYS A 80 6.08 0.95 24.99
C LYS A 80 6.66 0.75 23.59
N TRP A 81 7.16 1.82 23.01
CA TRP A 81 7.86 1.74 21.72
C TRP A 81 9.21 1.05 21.89
N TYR A 82 9.45 0.01 21.13
CA TYR A 82 10.75 -0.68 21.17
C TYR A 82 11.87 0.26 20.71
N LEU A 83 13.01 0.17 21.36
CA LEU A 83 14.22 0.99 21.13
C LEU A 83 14.65 1.08 19.66
N ASN A 84 14.30 0.09 18.84
CA ASN A 84 14.64 0.06 17.42
C ASN A 84 14.01 1.21 16.61
N PHE A 85 12.85 1.71 17.01
CA PHE A 85 12.25 2.86 16.35
C PHE A 85 12.96 4.17 16.74
N LEU A 86 13.37 4.29 17.99
CA LEU A 86 14.19 5.42 18.47
C LEU A 86 15.58 5.43 17.80
N PHE A 87 16.14 4.27 17.52
CA PHE A 87 17.42 4.15 16.82
C PHE A 87 17.30 4.63 15.35
N PHE A 88 16.19 4.32 14.70
CA PHE A 88 15.93 4.79 13.34
C PHE A 88 15.70 6.29 13.28
N ALA A 89 14.91 6.85 14.18
CA ALA A 89 14.67 8.29 14.26
C ALA A 89 15.92 9.10 14.59
N LYS A 90 16.84 8.53 15.42
CA LYS A 90 18.09 9.20 15.81
C LYS A 90 19.13 9.22 14.69
N ASN A 91 19.12 8.26 13.78
CA ASN A 91 20.11 8.17 12.69
C ASN A 91 19.67 8.83 11.38
N TYR A 92 18.38 9.12 11.22
CA TYR A 92 17.84 9.77 10.00
C TYR A 92 17.22 11.14 10.26
N GLY A 93 17.32 11.67 11.46
CA GLY A 93 16.81 13.00 11.88
C GLY A 93 17.88 14.11 11.83
N ARG A 94 18.80 14.08 10.87
CA ARG A 94 19.72 15.17 10.58
C ARG A 94 19.53 15.67 9.17
#